data_b5cd9321ff57753063daa6f65bfdb414
#
_entry.id   b5cd9321ff57753063daa6f65bfdb414
#
_cell.length_a   1.000
_cell.length_b   1.000
_cell.length_c   1.000
_cell.angle_alpha   90.00
_cell.angle_beta   90.00
_cell.angle_gamma   90.00
#
_symmetry.space_group_name_H-M   'P 1'
#
loop_
_entity.id
_entity.type
_entity.pdbx_description
1 polymer ?
#
loop_
_entity_poly.entity_id
_entity_poly.type
_entity_poly.pdbx_seq_one_letter_code
_entity_poly.pdbx_strand_id
1 'polypeptide(L)'
;MHMRTLRLAGALACASALQMPMKMPRSAAGRAESPRMIGSLFDILGGAGPQLIEPENALPGRKEKMQINDRHRVLGTKMDDVPEGHKVAVFANGCFWGSEKGIWRLPGDGITCTAVGYCAGFTPNPTYQEACSGATGHTEGVRVVYDPAKISFVDILRWFWEAHDPTSGMRQGNDVGTQYRSGFYYFDDDQKQLIEASKAAYEKALGRPITTEIAAAADYDQYGGLWYFAEAYHQQYLASPGARPYCSAQPQGISLPPFDTWAPAALKDAYAPKLGEDFWKQHAPAKGCSVVNSPNEPIVM
;
A
#
# COMPACT_ATOMS: atom_id res chain seq x y z
N MET A 1 -73.09 -48.09 9.45
CA MET A 1 -72.99 -47.02 8.49
C MET A 1 -71.49 -46.75 8.23
N HIS A 2 -71.02 -47.33 7.14
CA HIS A 2 -69.58 -47.30 6.78
C HIS A 2 -69.32 -46.16 5.77
N MET A 3 -68.43 -45.26 6.12
CA MET A 3 -67.90 -44.32 5.14
C MET A 3 -66.42 -44.66 4.86
N ARG A 4 -66.19 -45.09 3.62
CA ARG A 4 -64.90 -45.41 3.08
C ARG A 4 -64.13 -44.10 2.78
N THR A 5 -62.98 -43.94 3.38
CA THR A 5 -62.04 -42.88 3.01
C THR A 5 -61.15 -43.33 1.85
N LEU A 6 -61.23 -42.60 0.74
CA LEU A 6 -60.40 -42.75 -0.43
C LEU A 6 -59.03 -42.12 -0.14
N ARG A 7 -57.96 -42.89 -0.23
CA ARG A 7 -56.60 -42.37 -0.22
C ARG A 7 -56.17 -42.07 -1.67
N LEU A 8 -55.92 -40.79 -1.98
CA LEU A 8 -55.19 -40.39 -3.18
C LEU A 8 -53.71 -40.44 -2.85
N ALA A 9 -52.96 -41.31 -3.56
CA ALA A 9 -51.53 -41.30 -3.57
C ALA A 9 -51.04 -40.31 -4.63
N GLY A 10 -50.53 -39.16 -4.20
CA GLY A 10 -49.83 -38.22 -5.06
C GLY A 10 -48.35 -38.59 -5.13
N ALA A 11 -47.93 -39.08 -6.29
CA ALA A 11 -46.51 -39.31 -6.58
C ALA A 11 -45.81 -37.97 -6.78
N LEU A 12 -44.94 -37.56 -5.85
CA LEU A 12 -43.98 -36.49 -6.08
C LEU A 12 -42.81 -37.04 -6.94
N ALA A 13 -42.81 -36.68 -8.20
CA ALA A 13 -41.67 -36.87 -9.07
C ALA A 13 -40.57 -35.89 -8.66
N CYS A 14 -39.49 -36.41 -8.09
CA CYS A 14 -38.28 -35.69 -7.79
C CYS A 14 -37.55 -35.41 -9.12
N ALA A 15 -37.67 -34.19 -9.66
CA ALA A 15 -36.90 -33.75 -10.80
C ALA A 15 -35.48 -33.44 -10.31
N SER A 16 -34.57 -34.38 -10.53
CA SER A 16 -33.12 -34.17 -10.38
C SER A 16 -32.67 -33.21 -11.50
N ALA A 17 -32.48 -31.95 -11.15
CA ALA A 17 -31.81 -31.02 -12.03
C ALA A 17 -30.33 -31.40 -12.11
N LEU A 18 -29.94 -32.07 -13.19
CA LEU A 18 -28.56 -32.23 -13.60
C LEU A 18 -28.00 -30.82 -13.81
N GLN A 19 -27.20 -30.32 -12.88
CA GLN A 19 -26.31 -29.20 -13.10
C GLN A 19 -25.20 -29.66 -14.04
N MET A 20 -25.38 -29.40 -15.33
CA MET A 20 -24.26 -29.42 -16.26
C MET A 20 -23.28 -28.29 -15.90
N PRO A 21 -21.96 -28.56 -15.82
CA PRO A 21 -21.02 -27.47 -15.69
C PRO A 21 -21.06 -26.64 -16.97
N MET A 22 -21.46 -25.36 -16.85
CA MET A 22 -21.28 -24.39 -17.92
C MET A 22 -19.77 -24.28 -18.19
N LYS A 23 -19.33 -24.89 -19.31
CA LYS A 23 -18.03 -24.58 -19.90
C LYS A 23 -18.05 -23.10 -20.29
N MET A 24 -17.45 -22.27 -19.47
CA MET A 24 -17.06 -20.95 -19.93
C MET A 24 -16.19 -21.11 -21.18
N PRO A 25 -16.42 -20.32 -22.23
CA PRO A 25 -15.52 -20.33 -23.37
C PRO A 25 -14.14 -19.93 -22.82
N ARG A 26 -13.14 -20.79 -23.04
CA ARG A 26 -11.75 -20.39 -22.90
C ARG A 26 -11.54 -19.25 -23.89
N SER A 27 -11.65 -18.02 -23.40
CA SER A 27 -11.05 -16.88 -24.05
C SER A 27 -9.58 -17.26 -24.19
N ALA A 28 -9.10 -17.24 -25.43
CA ALA A 28 -7.68 -17.37 -25.67
C ALA A 28 -7.01 -16.34 -24.77
N ALA A 29 -6.35 -16.83 -23.73
CA ALA A 29 -5.44 -16.06 -22.91
C ALA A 29 -4.29 -15.71 -23.85
N GLY A 30 -4.52 -14.68 -24.65
CA GLY A 30 -3.41 -13.86 -25.11
C GLY A 30 -2.68 -13.49 -23.82
N ARG A 31 -1.41 -13.85 -23.73
CA ARG A 31 -0.51 -13.29 -22.75
C ARG A 31 -0.84 -11.80 -22.68
N ALA A 32 -1.51 -11.36 -21.62
CA ALA A 32 -1.43 -9.98 -21.22
C ALA A 32 0.04 -9.82 -20.79
N GLU A 33 0.88 -9.53 -21.75
CA GLU A 33 2.10 -8.83 -21.48
C GLU A 33 1.65 -7.61 -20.68
N SER A 34 2.16 -7.47 -19.45
CA SER A 34 2.15 -6.18 -18.78
C SER A 34 2.46 -5.18 -19.88
N PRO A 35 1.68 -4.08 -20.03
CA PRO A 35 2.09 -3.08 -21.01
C PRO A 35 3.55 -2.80 -20.66
N ARG A 36 4.45 -3.30 -21.50
CA ARG A 36 5.79 -2.76 -21.55
C ARG A 36 5.49 -1.30 -21.83
N MET A 37 5.61 -0.48 -20.78
CA MET A 37 5.74 0.93 -21.02
C MET A 37 6.83 1.00 -22.07
N ILE A 38 6.42 1.38 -23.27
CA ILE A 38 7.31 1.64 -24.38
C ILE A 38 8.29 2.62 -23.77
N GLY A 39 9.48 2.10 -23.39
CA GLY A 39 10.61 2.94 -23.05
C GLY A 39 10.62 3.94 -24.18
N SER A 40 10.30 5.17 -23.84
CA SER A 40 10.10 6.20 -24.82
C SER A 40 11.34 6.22 -25.68
N LEU A 41 11.17 6.45 -26.97
CA LEU A 41 12.26 6.80 -27.87
C LEU A 41 13.20 7.88 -27.27
N PHE A 42 12.71 8.62 -26.28
CA PHE A 42 13.43 9.58 -25.43
C PHE A 42 14.51 8.96 -24.53
N ASP A 43 14.33 7.73 -24.01
CA ASP A 43 15.38 7.06 -23.22
C ASP A 43 16.61 6.69 -24.09
N ILE A 44 16.40 6.48 -25.38
CA ILE A 44 17.45 6.19 -26.35
C ILE A 44 18.19 7.47 -26.77
N LEU A 45 17.58 8.63 -26.60
CA LEU A 45 18.10 9.94 -27.01
C LEU A 45 18.66 10.79 -25.84
N GLY A 46 18.81 10.22 -24.64
CA GLY A 46 19.32 10.96 -23.47
C GLY A 46 18.31 11.97 -22.91
N GLY A 47 17.01 11.71 -23.07
CA GLY A 47 15.94 12.49 -22.48
C GLY A 47 15.91 12.40 -20.96
N ALA A 48 15.43 13.44 -20.28
CA ALA A 48 15.18 13.42 -18.84
C ALA A 48 14.24 12.25 -18.50
N GLY A 49 14.53 11.52 -17.41
CA GLY A 49 13.68 10.44 -16.92
C GLY A 49 12.23 10.91 -16.61
N PRO A 50 11.35 10.01 -16.15
CA PRO A 50 9.95 10.37 -15.85
C PRO A 50 9.88 11.61 -14.96
N GLN A 51 9.08 12.60 -15.35
CA GLN A 51 8.90 13.85 -14.62
C GLN A 51 7.48 13.94 -14.10
N LEU A 52 7.33 14.56 -12.93
CA LEU A 52 6.00 14.85 -12.38
C LEU A 52 5.30 15.84 -13.29
N ILE A 53 4.01 15.59 -13.56
CA ILE A 53 3.17 16.52 -14.32
C ILE A 53 2.93 17.78 -13.50
N GLU A 54 2.84 18.92 -14.17
CA GLU A 54 2.43 20.15 -13.51
C GLU A 54 0.92 20.10 -13.18
N PRO A 55 0.48 20.64 -12.03
CA PRO A 55 -0.92 20.55 -11.59
C PRO A 55 -1.95 21.02 -12.61
N GLU A 56 -1.65 22.08 -13.36
CA GLU A 56 -2.53 22.64 -14.39
C GLU A 56 -2.71 21.74 -15.61
N ASN A 57 -1.81 20.78 -15.80
CA ASN A 57 -1.87 19.81 -16.88
C ASN A 57 -2.44 18.46 -16.45
N ALA A 58 -2.76 18.29 -15.14
CA ALA A 58 -3.30 17.05 -14.61
C ALA A 58 -4.74 16.79 -15.11
N LEU A 59 -5.11 15.52 -15.14
CA LEU A 59 -6.48 15.10 -15.47
C LEU A 59 -7.49 15.71 -14.47
N PRO A 60 -8.69 16.11 -14.92
CA PRO A 60 -9.67 16.79 -14.07
C PRO A 60 -10.25 15.88 -12.95
N GLY A 61 -10.13 14.57 -13.10
CA GLY A 61 -10.67 13.60 -12.13
C GLY A 61 -12.19 13.51 -12.12
N ARG A 62 -12.74 12.96 -11.05
CA ARG A 62 -14.18 12.70 -10.88
C ARG A 62 -14.64 12.89 -9.43
N LYS A 63 -15.97 12.96 -9.24
CA LYS A 63 -16.59 13.06 -7.91
C LYS A 63 -16.82 11.70 -7.26
N GLU A 64 -17.01 10.68 -8.07
CA GLU A 64 -17.31 9.32 -7.64
C GLU A 64 -16.10 8.71 -6.96
N LYS A 65 -16.28 8.33 -5.68
CA LYS A 65 -15.25 7.65 -4.90
C LYS A 65 -15.11 6.20 -5.35
N MET A 66 -13.91 5.69 -5.25
CA MET A 66 -13.62 4.28 -5.51
C MET A 66 -14.41 3.39 -4.54
N GLN A 67 -15.07 2.36 -5.08
CA GLN A 67 -15.72 1.35 -4.27
C GLN A 67 -14.68 0.35 -3.78
N ILE A 68 -14.62 0.16 -2.47
CA ILE A 68 -13.69 -0.76 -1.81
C ILE A 68 -14.46 -1.80 -0.99
N ASN A 69 -13.78 -2.84 -0.54
CA ASN A 69 -14.32 -3.77 0.43
C ASN A 69 -14.56 -3.08 1.78
N ASP A 70 -15.59 -3.46 2.50
CA ASP A 70 -15.91 -2.88 3.82
C ASP A 70 -14.82 -3.20 4.86
N ARG A 71 -14.22 -4.38 4.76
CA ARG A 71 -13.24 -4.88 5.74
C ARG A 71 -11.91 -5.28 5.14
N HIS A 72 -10.86 -5.01 5.90
CA HIS A 72 -9.51 -5.50 5.63
C HIS A 72 -9.49 -7.03 5.63
N ARG A 73 -9.02 -7.62 4.53
CA ARG A 73 -9.08 -9.08 4.30
C ARG A 73 -8.36 -9.91 5.37
N VAL A 74 -7.28 -9.40 5.94
CA VAL A 74 -6.45 -10.11 6.91
C VAL A 74 -6.80 -9.69 8.34
N LEU A 75 -6.87 -8.39 8.61
CA LEU A 75 -7.08 -7.85 9.96
C LEU A 75 -8.56 -7.84 10.36
N GLY A 76 -9.50 -7.94 9.41
CA GLY A 76 -10.94 -7.95 9.67
C GLY A 76 -11.55 -6.61 10.09
N THR A 77 -10.76 -5.58 10.22
CA THR A 77 -11.15 -4.22 10.61
C THR A 77 -11.80 -3.46 9.46
N LYS A 78 -12.53 -2.37 9.75
CA LYS A 78 -13.10 -1.51 8.71
C LYS A 78 -12.01 -0.77 7.95
N MET A 79 -12.18 -0.65 6.61
CA MET A 79 -11.18 -0.07 5.72
C MET A 79 -11.10 1.46 5.77
N ASP A 80 -12.22 2.13 6.01
CA ASP A 80 -12.35 3.60 5.97
C ASP A 80 -12.43 4.25 7.35
N ASP A 81 -12.36 3.46 8.42
CA ASP A 81 -12.48 3.92 9.79
C ASP A 81 -11.13 4.31 10.41
N VAL A 82 -11.16 5.31 11.27
CA VAL A 82 -10.05 5.67 12.18
C VAL A 82 -10.62 5.73 13.58
N PRO A 83 -10.46 4.68 14.39
CA PRO A 83 -10.98 4.65 15.75
C PRO A 83 -10.41 5.79 16.60
N GLU A 84 -11.15 6.18 17.64
CA GLU A 84 -10.71 7.20 18.59
C GLU A 84 -9.34 6.84 19.17
N GLY A 85 -8.45 7.82 19.29
CA GLY A 85 -7.09 7.66 19.78
C GLY A 85 -6.09 7.04 18.79
N HIS A 86 -6.57 6.54 17.64
CA HIS A 86 -5.68 6.04 16.58
C HIS A 86 -5.13 7.17 15.72
N LYS A 87 -3.99 6.93 15.11
CA LYS A 87 -3.32 7.85 14.20
C LYS A 87 -3.21 7.28 12.79
N VAL A 88 -2.90 8.16 11.86
CA VAL A 88 -2.73 7.81 10.44
C VAL A 88 -1.31 8.13 10.00
N ALA A 89 -0.72 7.23 9.22
CA ALA A 89 0.48 7.47 8.42
C ALA A 89 0.17 7.19 6.95
N VAL A 90 0.73 8.00 6.05
CA VAL A 90 0.65 7.79 4.60
C VAL A 90 2.04 7.88 4.01
N PHE A 91 2.44 6.87 3.25
CA PHE A 91 3.72 6.84 2.57
C PHE A 91 3.65 6.10 1.23
N ALA A 92 4.66 6.30 0.40
CA ALA A 92 4.85 5.68 -0.91
C ALA A 92 6.29 5.19 -1.03
N ASN A 93 6.50 3.96 -1.43
CA ASN A 93 7.83 3.35 -1.56
C ASN A 93 7.91 2.30 -2.69
N GLY A 94 7.33 2.63 -3.84
CA GLY A 94 7.19 1.77 -5.01
C GLY A 94 5.86 1.04 -5.04
N CYS A 95 5.80 -0.12 -5.71
CA CYS A 95 4.56 -0.91 -5.79
C CYS A 95 3.96 -1.15 -4.40
N PHE A 96 2.72 -0.70 -4.21
CA PHE A 96 2.05 -0.69 -2.92
C PHE A 96 1.65 -2.08 -2.38
N TRP A 97 1.65 -3.13 -3.20
CA TRP A 97 1.26 -4.48 -2.75
C TRP A 97 2.21 -5.08 -1.71
N GLY A 98 3.53 -5.00 -1.99
CA GLY A 98 4.55 -5.47 -1.05
C GLY A 98 4.62 -4.59 0.19
N SER A 99 4.47 -3.29 -0.02
CA SER A 99 4.49 -2.27 1.03
C SER A 99 3.34 -2.45 2.01
N GLU A 100 2.13 -2.64 1.52
CA GLU A 100 0.97 -2.91 2.35
C GLU A 100 1.14 -4.19 3.17
N LYS A 101 1.55 -5.30 2.50
CA LYS A 101 1.78 -6.57 3.20
C LYS A 101 2.83 -6.47 4.29
N GLY A 102 3.91 -5.75 4.06
CA GLY A 102 4.96 -5.59 5.05
C GLY A 102 4.49 -4.88 6.31
N ILE A 103 3.64 -3.85 6.17
CA ILE A 103 3.09 -3.10 7.30
C ILE A 103 2.03 -3.89 8.06
N TRP A 104 1.05 -4.50 7.40
CA TRP A 104 0.01 -5.22 8.16
C TRP A 104 0.57 -6.43 8.92
N ARG A 105 1.75 -6.89 8.55
CA ARG A 105 2.44 -7.99 9.23
C ARG A 105 3.27 -7.56 10.43
N LEU A 106 3.43 -6.26 10.69
CA LEU A 106 4.09 -5.82 11.92
C LEU A 106 3.37 -6.42 13.14
N PRO A 107 4.11 -6.84 14.19
CA PRO A 107 3.59 -7.70 15.23
C PRO A 107 2.55 -7.01 16.11
N GLY A 108 1.77 -7.86 16.78
CA GLY A 108 0.72 -7.41 17.67
C GLY A 108 -0.51 -6.89 16.91
N ASP A 109 -1.36 -6.19 17.63
CA ASP A 109 -2.58 -5.56 17.14
C ASP A 109 -2.45 -4.01 17.06
N GLY A 110 -1.21 -3.53 16.95
CA GLY A 110 -0.92 -2.10 16.81
C GLY A 110 -1.29 -1.53 15.45
N ILE A 111 -1.20 -2.33 14.37
CA ILE A 111 -1.71 -1.94 13.06
C ILE A 111 -3.19 -2.29 12.99
N THR A 112 -4.03 -1.27 13.02
CA THR A 112 -5.49 -1.43 13.00
C THR A 112 -6.01 -1.69 11.61
N CYS A 113 -5.52 -0.96 10.60
CA CYS A 113 -5.91 -1.14 9.21
C CYS A 113 -4.80 -0.65 8.27
N THR A 114 -4.68 -1.31 7.13
CA THR A 114 -3.93 -0.78 6.00
C THR A 114 -4.82 -0.66 4.77
N ALA A 115 -4.47 0.23 3.88
CA ALA A 115 -5.11 0.34 2.58
C ALA A 115 -4.09 0.80 1.55
N VAL A 116 -4.29 0.38 0.30
CA VAL A 116 -3.53 0.90 -0.83
C VAL A 116 -4.33 1.94 -1.59
N GLY A 117 -3.64 2.90 -2.16
CA GLY A 117 -4.28 4.00 -2.88
C GLY A 117 -3.30 4.85 -3.67
N TYR A 118 -3.86 5.93 -4.19
CA TYR A 118 -3.13 6.94 -4.96
C TYR A 118 -3.04 8.20 -4.10
N CYS A 119 -1.83 8.65 -3.84
CA CYS A 119 -1.62 9.80 -2.96
C CYS A 119 -0.72 10.85 -3.61
N ALA A 120 -0.74 12.05 -3.05
CA ALA A 120 0.12 13.17 -3.43
C ALA A 120 0.07 13.51 -4.93
N GLY A 121 -1.12 13.52 -5.50
CA GLY A 121 -1.37 13.93 -6.88
C GLY A 121 -2.41 15.05 -6.96
N PHE A 122 -2.78 15.39 -8.19
CA PHE A 122 -3.56 16.59 -8.49
C PHE A 122 -4.97 16.27 -9.03
N THR A 123 -5.29 14.98 -9.22
CA THR A 123 -6.53 14.50 -9.84
C THR A 123 -7.44 13.83 -8.80
N PRO A 124 -8.63 14.37 -8.49
CA PRO A 124 -9.56 13.73 -7.56
C PRO A 124 -10.05 12.36 -8.05
N ASN A 125 -10.05 11.38 -7.14
CA ASN A 125 -10.54 10.02 -7.37
C ASN A 125 -10.01 9.36 -8.66
N PRO A 126 -8.68 9.24 -8.86
CA PRO A 126 -8.12 8.66 -10.07
C PRO A 126 -8.39 7.15 -10.14
N THR A 127 -8.38 6.59 -11.36
CA THR A 127 -8.30 5.15 -11.58
C THR A 127 -6.85 4.69 -11.67
N TYR A 128 -6.64 3.38 -11.59
CA TYR A 128 -5.33 2.76 -11.81
C TYR A 128 -4.70 3.18 -13.15
N GLN A 129 -5.47 3.11 -14.24
CA GLN A 129 -4.97 3.48 -15.56
C GLN A 129 -4.55 4.95 -15.64
N GLU A 130 -5.31 5.84 -15.01
CA GLU A 130 -4.98 7.27 -14.95
C GLU A 130 -3.73 7.51 -14.12
N ALA A 131 -3.60 6.88 -12.95
CA ALA A 131 -2.40 6.98 -12.11
C ALA A 131 -1.17 6.43 -12.85
N CYS A 132 -1.28 5.27 -13.51
CA CYS A 132 -0.19 4.66 -14.29
C CYS A 132 0.21 5.48 -15.52
N SER A 133 -0.67 6.32 -16.06
CA SER A 133 -0.34 7.20 -17.19
C SER A 133 0.64 8.32 -16.82
N GLY A 134 0.82 8.59 -15.52
CA GLY A 134 1.56 9.75 -15.02
C GLY A 134 0.79 11.07 -15.10
N ALA A 135 -0.38 11.10 -15.75
CA ALA A 135 -1.15 12.33 -16.00
C ALA A 135 -2.00 12.79 -14.78
N THR A 136 -1.84 12.15 -13.63
CA THR A 136 -2.54 12.55 -12.40
C THR A 136 -1.59 13.10 -11.34
N GLY A 137 -0.29 12.92 -11.52
CA GLY A 137 0.72 13.29 -10.54
C GLY A 137 0.77 12.39 -9.28
N HIS A 138 -0.11 11.40 -9.17
CA HIS A 138 -0.16 10.51 -8.00
C HIS A 138 1.03 9.55 -7.90
N THR A 139 1.33 9.16 -6.66
CA THR A 139 2.15 7.97 -6.38
C THR A 139 1.30 6.87 -5.75
N GLU A 140 1.70 5.62 -5.97
CA GLU A 140 1.15 4.46 -5.25
C GLU A 140 1.53 4.56 -3.78
N GLY A 141 0.56 4.55 -2.89
CA GLY A 141 0.78 4.73 -1.46
C GLY A 141 0.09 3.71 -0.59
N VAL A 142 0.54 3.67 0.65
CA VAL A 142 -0.06 2.89 1.74
C VAL A 142 -0.55 3.84 2.82
N ARG A 143 -1.82 3.73 3.16
CA ARG A 143 -2.42 4.38 4.33
C ARG A 143 -2.43 3.38 5.48
N VAL A 144 -1.90 3.78 6.61
CA VAL A 144 -1.82 2.96 7.82
C VAL A 144 -2.61 3.62 8.93
N VAL A 145 -3.59 2.93 9.50
CA VAL A 145 -4.25 3.31 10.75
C VAL A 145 -3.63 2.49 11.86
N TYR A 146 -3.13 3.13 12.90
CA TYR A 146 -2.42 2.46 13.97
C TYR A 146 -2.77 2.99 15.36
N ASP A 147 -2.66 2.13 16.36
CA ASP A 147 -2.78 2.46 17.78
C ASP A 147 -1.40 2.87 18.32
N PRO A 148 -1.18 4.17 18.64
CA PRO A 148 0.12 4.64 19.10
C PRO A 148 0.54 4.11 20.49
N ALA A 149 -0.41 3.53 21.24
CA ALA A 149 -0.09 2.86 22.49
C ALA A 149 0.61 1.51 22.27
N LYS A 150 0.38 0.86 21.12
CA LYS A 150 0.86 -0.49 20.79
C LYS A 150 2.01 -0.52 19.82
N ILE A 151 2.02 0.39 18.83
CA ILE A 151 3.10 0.55 17.88
C ILE A 151 3.44 2.02 17.70
N SER A 152 4.72 2.35 17.64
CA SER A 152 5.15 3.74 17.45
C SER A 152 5.15 4.14 15.99
N PHE A 153 4.93 5.43 15.71
CA PHE A 153 5.20 6.01 14.40
C PHE A 153 6.65 5.76 13.94
N VAL A 154 7.58 5.71 14.87
CA VAL A 154 9.00 5.43 14.59
C VAL A 154 9.22 4.00 14.11
N ASP A 155 8.44 3.02 14.57
CA ASP A 155 8.49 1.65 14.03
C ASP A 155 8.03 1.60 12.57
N ILE A 156 7.00 2.38 12.21
CA ILE A 156 6.52 2.53 10.83
C ILE A 156 7.57 3.24 9.97
N LEU A 157 8.19 4.31 10.48
CA LEU A 157 9.30 5.00 9.80
C LEU A 157 10.48 4.07 9.54
N ARG A 158 10.88 3.26 10.53
CA ARG A 158 11.97 2.30 10.37
C ARG A 158 11.67 1.31 9.27
N TRP A 159 10.47 0.72 9.30
CA TRP A 159 10.05 -0.18 8.23
C TRP A 159 10.08 0.51 6.87
N PHE A 160 9.56 1.73 6.76
CA PHE A 160 9.54 2.50 5.52
C PHE A 160 10.95 2.68 4.95
N TRP A 161 11.90 3.19 5.74
CA TRP A 161 13.26 3.43 5.27
C TRP A 161 13.98 2.15 4.86
N GLU A 162 13.82 1.08 5.63
CA GLU A 162 14.52 -0.18 5.39
C GLU A 162 13.89 -1.03 4.26
N ALA A 163 12.61 -0.77 3.88
CA ALA A 163 11.86 -1.61 2.97
C ALA A 163 12.11 -1.35 1.47
N HIS A 164 12.79 -0.28 1.10
CA HIS A 164 12.98 0.10 -0.31
C HIS A 164 14.31 0.80 -0.56
N ASP A 165 14.57 1.21 -1.82
CA ASP A 165 15.65 2.13 -2.15
C ASP A 165 15.11 3.57 -2.23
N PRO A 166 15.34 4.42 -1.21
CA PRO A 166 14.83 5.78 -1.19
C PRO A 166 15.64 6.75 -2.09
N THR A 167 16.63 6.25 -2.81
CA THR A 167 17.47 7.05 -3.72
C THR A 167 17.08 6.88 -5.19
N SER A 168 16.03 6.10 -5.47
CA SER A 168 15.69 5.66 -6.84
C SER A 168 15.04 6.74 -7.70
N GLY A 169 14.64 7.89 -7.15
CA GLY A 169 13.90 8.93 -7.87
C GLY A 169 12.52 8.44 -8.32
N MET A 170 12.18 8.69 -9.59
CA MET A 170 10.85 8.34 -10.15
C MET A 170 10.77 6.88 -10.57
N ARG A 171 11.16 5.97 -9.66
CA ARG A 171 11.11 4.52 -9.89
C ARG A 171 11.32 3.75 -8.57
N GLN A 172 11.03 2.44 -8.59
CA GLN A 172 11.50 1.49 -7.60
C GLN A 172 11.78 0.14 -8.26
N GLY A 173 13.05 -0.28 -8.22
CA GLY A 173 13.48 -1.50 -8.88
C GLY A 173 13.17 -1.50 -10.38
N ASN A 174 12.35 -2.46 -10.83
CA ASN A 174 11.93 -2.60 -12.23
C ASN A 174 10.75 -1.69 -12.60
N ASP A 175 10.04 -1.14 -11.61
CA ASP A 175 8.90 -0.26 -11.86
C ASP A 175 9.41 1.17 -12.08
N VAL A 176 9.16 1.70 -13.27
CA VAL A 176 9.60 3.04 -13.71
C VAL A 176 8.37 3.93 -13.92
N GLY A 177 8.39 5.10 -13.34
CA GLY A 177 7.32 6.09 -13.44
C GLY A 177 7.15 6.89 -12.15
N THR A 178 6.54 8.06 -12.26
CA THR A 178 6.29 8.96 -11.12
C THR A 178 5.40 8.33 -10.05
N GLN A 179 4.55 7.37 -10.45
CA GLN A 179 3.68 6.61 -9.55
C GLN A 179 4.45 5.66 -8.61
N TYR A 180 5.72 5.44 -8.82
CA TYR A 180 6.55 4.57 -7.97
C TYR A 180 7.60 5.34 -7.18
N ARG A 181 7.50 6.69 -7.15
CA ARG A 181 8.41 7.52 -6.35
C ARG A 181 8.26 7.30 -4.87
N SER A 182 9.32 7.47 -4.13
CA SER A 182 9.33 7.43 -2.67
C SER A 182 8.78 8.73 -2.10
N GLY A 183 7.88 8.63 -1.12
CA GLY A 183 7.30 9.77 -0.43
C GLY A 183 6.80 9.43 0.97
N PHE A 184 6.81 10.40 1.87
CA PHE A 184 6.17 10.32 3.18
C PHE A 184 5.42 11.62 3.46
N TYR A 185 4.15 11.50 3.87
CA TYR A 185 3.25 12.64 3.98
C TYR A 185 2.77 12.81 5.42
N TYR A 186 3.06 13.97 6.03
CA TYR A 186 2.80 14.23 7.43
C TYR A 186 1.47 14.96 7.66
N PHE A 187 0.84 14.66 8.80
CA PHE A 187 -0.42 15.26 9.24
C PHE A 187 -0.25 16.27 10.38
N ASP A 188 0.89 16.24 11.06
CA ASP A 188 1.23 17.14 12.16
C ASP A 188 2.73 17.44 12.21
N ASP A 189 3.12 18.41 13.03
CA ASP A 189 4.51 18.83 13.17
C ASP A 189 5.41 17.77 13.80
N ASP A 190 4.88 16.93 14.68
CA ASP A 190 5.65 15.84 15.29
C ASP A 190 6.05 14.82 14.24
N GLN A 191 5.09 14.41 13.38
CA GLN A 191 5.37 13.53 12.24
C GLN A 191 6.42 14.15 11.33
N LYS A 192 6.27 15.45 10.98
CA LYS A 192 7.24 16.17 10.15
C LYS A 192 8.65 16.08 10.72
N GLN A 193 8.82 16.46 11.97
CA GLN A 193 10.12 16.46 12.64
C GLN A 193 10.76 15.05 12.68
N LEU A 194 9.97 14.02 12.95
CA LEU A 194 10.43 12.63 13.00
C LEU A 194 10.82 12.12 11.61
N ILE A 195 10.04 12.44 10.56
CA ILE A 195 10.36 12.06 9.17
C ILE A 195 11.66 12.73 8.73
N GLU A 196 11.80 14.04 8.93
CA GLU A 196 12.99 14.79 8.52
C GLU A 196 14.24 14.33 9.28
N ALA A 197 14.15 14.12 10.59
CA ALA A 197 15.26 13.65 11.39
C ALA A 197 15.68 12.21 11.03
N SER A 198 14.72 11.31 10.84
CA SER A 198 14.99 9.94 10.40
C SER A 198 15.56 9.87 8.99
N LYS A 199 15.09 10.74 8.05
CA LYS A 199 15.66 10.88 6.71
C LYS A 199 17.15 11.23 6.78
N ALA A 200 17.49 12.27 7.54
CA ALA A 200 18.87 12.72 7.68
C ALA A 200 19.78 11.61 8.27
N ALA A 201 19.25 10.88 9.27
CA ALA A 201 19.99 9.77 9.88
C ALA A 201 20.17 8.61 8.91
N TYR A 202 19.13 8.24 8.17
CA TYR A 202 19.18 7.14 7.21
C TYR A 202 20.04 7.48 5.99
N GLU A 203 19.95 8.72 5.47
CA GLU A 203 20.79 9.22 4.39
C GLU A 203 22.28 9.13 4.74
N LYS A 204 22.63 9.53 5.96
CA LYS A 204 24.00 9.40 6.48
C LYS A 204 24.45 7.94 6.57
N ALA A 205 23.61 7.05 7.06
CA ALA A 205 23.92 5.62 7.17
C ALA A 205 24.04 4.95 5.78
N LEU A 206 23.20 5.36 4.83
CA LEU A 206 23.20 4.86 3.46
C LEU A 206 24.39 5.39 2.64
N GLY A 207 24.89 6.57 2.97
CA GLY A 207 26.01 7.23 2.27
C GLY A 207 25.65 7.77 0.87
N ARG A 208 24.35 7.93 0.58
CA ARG A 208 23.82 8.42 -0.70
C ARG A 208 22.65 9.37 -0.48
N PRO A 209 22.46 10.41 -1.33
CA PRO A 209 21.32 11.31 -1.23
C PRO A 209 20.00 10.58 -1.37
N ILE A 210 19.05 10.90 -0.50
CA ILE A 210 17.68 10.36 -0.52
C ILE A 210 16.76 11.29 -1.31
N THR A 211 16.01 10.72 -2.25
CA THR A 211 15.08 11.43 -3.13
C THR A 211 13.63 11.38 -2.64
N THR A 212 13.37 10.81 -1.46
CA THR A 212 12.03 10.72 -0.87
C THR A 212 11.41 12.09 -0.73
N GLU A 213 10.22 12.27 -1.32
CA GLU A 213 9.37 13.44 -1.14
C GLU A 213 8.85 13.51 0.29
N ILE A 214 8.88 14.69 0.90
CA ILE A 214 8.27 14.95 2.21
C ILE A 214 7.39 16.18 2.06
N ALA A 215 6.07 16.03 2.27
CA ALA A 215 5.11 17.10 2.11
C ALA A 215 4.00 17.02 3.18
N ALA A 216 3.34 18.15 3.45
CA ALA A 216 2.17 18.16 4.32
C ALA A 216 0.96 17.53 3.62
N ALA A 217 0.16 16.78 4.35
CA ALA A 217 -1.12 16.27 3.83
C ALA A 217 -2.02 17.43 3.36
N ALA A 218 -2.01 18.55 4.08
CA ALA A 218 -2.79 19.74 3.77
C ALA A 218 -2.39 20.43 2.44
N ASP A 219 -1.18 20.22 1.93
CA ASP A 219 -0.76 20.80 0.64
C ASP A 219 -1.63 20.30 -0.52
N TYR A 220 -2.28 19.14 -0.35
CA TYR A 220 -3.13 18.48 -1.35
C TYR A 220 -4.62 18.78 -1.21
N ASP A 221 -5.06 19.54 -0.19
CA ASP A 221 -6.48 19.87 0.04
C ASP A 221 -7.08 20.61 -1.15
N GLN A 222 -6.32 21.48 -1.81
CA GLN A 222 -6.72 22.19 -3.02
C GLN A 222 -7.03 21.27 -4.22
N TYR A 223 -6.54 20.02 -4.18
CA TYR A 223 -6.75 18.98 -5.21
C TYR A 223 -7.76 17.91 -4.73
N GLY A 224 -8.50 18.18 -3.64
CA GLY A 224 -9.51 17.28 -3.07
C GLY A 224 -9.00 16.36 -1.98
N GLY A 225 -7.72 16.42 -1.62
CA GLY A 225 -7.10 15.74 -0.51
C GLY A 225 -5.87 14.91 -0.90
N LEU A 226 -5.12 14.51 0.11
CA LEU A 226 -3.90 13.72 -0.06
C LEU A 226 -4.15 12.33 -0.64
N TRP A 227 -5.26 11.69 -0.30
CA TRP A 227 -5.47 10.24 -0.40
C TRP A 227 -6.74 9.85 -1.15
N TYR A 228 -6.62 8.91 -2.08
CA TYR A 228 -7.71 8.24 -2.76
C TYR A 228 -7.49 6.72 -2.75
N PHE A 229 -8.49 5.94 -2.31
CA PHE A 229 -8.40 4.48 -2.32
C PHE A 229 -8.20 3.96 -3.74
N ALA A 230 -7.32 2.96 -3.88
CA ALA A 230 -7.26 2.16 -5.09
C ALA A 230 -8.42 1.16 -5.14
N GLU A 231 -8.65 0.56 -6.29
CA GLU A 231 -9.72 -0.40 -6.57
C GLU A 231 -9.72 -1.58 -5.59
N ALA A 232 -10.89 -2.16 -5.33
CA ALA A 232 -11.07 -3.25 -4.37
C ALA A 232 -10.15 -4.46 -4.62
N TYR A 233 -9.79 -4.72 -5.88
CA TYR A 233 -8.89 -5.83 -6.23
C TYR A 233 -7.43 -5.57 -5.88
N HIS A 234 -7.03 -4.33 -5.63
CA HIS A 234 -5.70 -3.98 -5.15
C HIS A 234 -5.57 -4.11 -3.63
N GLN A 235 -6.68 -3.95 -2.89
CA GLN A 235 -6.66 -4.00 -1.43
C GLN A 235 -6.25 -5.40 -0.94
N GLN A 236 -5.20 -5.46 -0.14
CA GLN A 236 -4.58 -6.69 0.37
C GLN A 236 -4.34 -7.72 -0.75
N TYR A 237 -3.84 -7.24 -1.90
CA TYR A 237 -3.64 -8.06 -3.10
C TYR A 237 -2.85 -9.34 -2.82
N LEU A 238 -1.72 -9.24 -2.09
CA LEU A 238 -0.85 -10.39 -1.80
C LEU A 238 -1.45 -11.40 -0.80
N ALA A 239 -2.61 -11.11 -0.22
CA ALA A 239 -3.40 -12.06 0.56
C ALA A 239 -4.61 -12.61 -0.22
N SER A 240 -4.81 -12.17 -1.45
CA SER A 240 -5.92 -12.64 -2.28
C SER A 240 -5.62 -14.01 -2.90
N PRO A 241 -6.60 -14.93 -2.94
CA PRO A 241 -6.42 -16.23 -3.60
C PRO A 241 -6.00 -16.05 -5.07
N GLY A 242 -4.94 -16.74 -5.48
CA GLY A 242 -4.43 -16.68 -6.85
C GLY A 242 -3.67 -15.40 -7.21
N ALA A 243 -3.38 -14.55 -6.23
CA ALA A 243 -2.55 -13.38 -6.46
C ALA A 243 -1.17 -13.77 -6.99
N ARG A 244 -0.71 -13.06 -8.02
CA ARG A 244 0.66 -13.23 -8.52
C ARG A 244 1.64 -12.63 -7.51
N PRO A 245 2.62 -13.39 -7.02
CA PRO A 245 3.67 -12.83 -6.18
C PRO A 245 4.46 -11.77 -6.96
N TYR A 246 4.36 -10.52 -6.52
CA TYR A 246 5.07 -9.41 -7.16
C TYR A 246 5.48 -8.36 -6.12
N CYS A 247 6.70 -7.90 -6.24
CA CYS A 247 7.23 -6.76 -5.49
C CYS A 247 8.45 -6.21 -6.22
N SER A 248 8.51 -4.91 -6.36
CA SER A 248 9.65 -4.20 -6.98
C SER A 248 10.57 -3.55 -5.95
N ALA A 249 10.19 -3.57 -4.68
CA ALA A 249 10.97 -2.92 -3.62
C ALA A 249 12.41 -3.46 -3.55
N GLN A 250 13.35 -2.55 -3.30
CA GLN A 250 14.78 -2.83 -3.24
C GLN A 250 15.37 -2.43 -1.88
N PRO A 251 15.11 -3.20 -0.80
CA PRO A 251 15.73 -2.98 0.51
C PRO A 251 17.24 -2.92 0.38
N GLN A 252 17.86 -1.91 0.98
CA GLN A 252 19.31 -1.67 0.83
C GLN A 252 20.14 -2.49 1.82
N GLY A 253 19.51 -3.12 2.83
CA GLY A 253 20.19 -3.88 3.88
C GLY A 253 20.94 -2.98 4.87
N ILE A 254 20.52 -1.74 4.98
CA ILE A 254 21.03 -0.76 5.95
C ILE A 254 19.91 -0.53 6.96
N SER A 255 20.25 -0.59 8.24
CA SER A 255 19.32 -0.31 9.32
C SER A 255 19.26 1.18 9.63
N LEU A 256 18.07 1.68 9.95
CA LEU A 256 17.92 3.02 10.54
C LEU A 256 18.72 3.07 11.85
N PRO A 257 19.58 4.09 12.06
CA PRO A 257 20.32 4.23 13.31
C PRO A 257 19.43 4.22 14.55
N PRO A 258 19.95 3.87 15.73
CA PRO A 258 19.19 3.84 16.97
C PRO A 258 18.46 5.16 17.22
N PHE A 259 17.20 5.08 17.63
CA PHE A 259 16.28 6.21 17.79
C PHE A 259 16.87 7.37 18.62
N ASP A 260 17.55 7.06 19.71
CA ASP A 260 18.15 8.06 20.60
C ASP A 260 19.23 8.91 19.95
N THR A 261 19.81 8.45 18.84
CA THR A 261 20.89 9.14 18.14
C THR A 261 20.42 10.24 17.19
N TRP A 262 19.14 10.22 16.79
CA TRP A 262 18.59 11.14 15.79
C TRP A 262 17.28 11.81 16.19
N ALA A 263 16.54 11.25 17.13
CA ALA A 263 15.23 11.77 17.50
C ALA A 263 15.32 13.17 18.12
N PRO A 264 14.40 14.09 17.77
CA PRO A 264 14.26 15.36 18.48
C PRO A 264 14.04 15.14 19.98
N ALA A 265 14.76 15.85 20.83
CA ALA A 265 14.73 15.63 22.28
C ALA A 265 13.32 15.69 22.88
N ALA A 266 12.49 16.63 22.38
CA ALA A 266 11.12 16.81 22.85
C ALA A 266 10.18 15.64 22.49
N LEU A 267 10.52 14.81 21.49
CA LEU A 267 9.68 13.73 20.98
C LEU A 267 10.11 12.33 21.47
N LYS A 268 11.26 12.22 22.14
CA LYS A 268 11.84 10.92 22.52
C LYS A 268 10.90 10.06 23.35
N ASP A 269 10.30 10.64 24.38
CA ASP A 269 9.45 9.88 25.31
C ASP A 269 8.11 9.48 24.64
N ALA A 270 7.52 10.41 23.88
CA ALA A 270 6.21 10.20 23.26
C ALA A 270 6.24 9.22 22.09
N TYR A 271 7.38 9.13 21.38
CA TYR A 271 7.51 8.35 20.14
C TYR A 271 8.56 7.24 20.25
N ALA A 272 8.94 6.84 21.45
CA ALA A 272 9.86 5.73 21.65
C ALA A 272 9.41 4.48 20.87
N PRO A 273 10.32 3.78 20.16
CA PRO A 273 10.00 2.54 19.46
C PRO A 273 9.36 1.52 20.40
N LYS A 274 8.37 0.78 19.90
CA LYS A 274 7.72 -0.34 20.60
C LYS A 274 8.33 -1.68 20.20
N LEU A 275 8.93 -1.75 19.01
CA LEU A 275 9.60 -2.93 18.49
C LEU A 275 11.09 -2.86 18.81
N GLY A 276 11.58 -3.87 19.53
CA GLY A 276 12.99 -3.94 19.95
C GLY A 276 13.92 -4.35 18.82
N GLU A 277 15.23 -4.15 19.04
CA GLU A 277 16.26 -4.50 18.03
C GLU A 277 16.26 -5.99 17.68
N ASP A 278 15.88 -6.89 18.61
CA ASP A 278 15.82 -8.32 18.31
C ASP A 278 14.71 -8.67 17.34
N PHE A 279 13.58 -7.93 17.36
CA PHE A 279 12.56 -8.02 16.35
C PHE A 279 13.13 -7.64 14.97
N TRP A 280 13.81 -6.49 14.89
CA TRP A 280 14.34 -5.99 13.62
C TRP A 280 15.45 -6.87 13.04
N LYS A 281 16.31 -7.46 13.89
CA LYS A 281 17.32 -8.44 13.43
C LYS A 281 16.70 -9.66 12.71
N GLN A 282 15.50 -10.07 13.11
CA GLN A 282 14.83 -11.24 12.58
C GLN A 282 13.87 -10.92 11.42
N HIS A 283 13.27 -9.72 11.43
CA HIS A 283 12.12 -9.40 10.58
C HIS A 283 12.30 -8.13 9.74
N ALA A 284 13.47 -7.50 9.78
CA ALA A 284 13.75 -6.35 8.90
C ALA A 284 13.54 -6.72 7.43
N PRO A 285 13.09 -5.76 6.61
CA PRO A 285 12.95 -5.98 5.18
C PRO A 285 14.27 -6.44 4.55
N ALA A 286 14.23 -7.60 3.87
CA ALA A 286 15.42 -8.19 3.25
C ALA A 286 15.45 -7.96 1.74
N LYS A 287 16.63 -7.98 1.16
CA LYS A 287 16.81 -7.89 -0.30
C LYS A 287 15.98 -8.95 -1.03
N GLY A 288 15.42 -8.58 -2.18
CA GLY A 288 14.57 -9.47 -2.97
C GLY A 288 13.12 -9.52 -2.52
N CYS A 289 12.68 -8.57 -1.68
CA CYS A 289 11.28 -8.43 -1.25
C CYS A 289 10.69 -9.70 -0.63
N SER A 290 11.25 -10.12 0.48
CA SER A 290 10.89 -11.35 1.20
C SER A 290 9.41 -11.42 1.64
N VAL A 291 8.73 -10.29 1.73
CA VAL A 291 7.31 -10.23 2.15
C VAL A 291 6.36 -10.97 1.21
N VAL A 292 6.70 -11.13 -0.07
CA VAL A 292 5.81 -11.75 -1.08
C VAL A 292 5.47 -13.19 -0.70
N ASN A 293 6.48 -13.94 -0.26
CA ASN A 293 6.36 -15.36 0.09
C ASN A 293 6.14 -15.60 1.58
N SER A 294 6.01 -14.54 2.38
CA SER A 294 5.77 -14.66 3.81
C SER A 294 4.30 -15.01 4.11
N PRO A 295 3.97 -15.57 5.29
CA PRO A 295 2.60 -15.74 5.76
C PRO A 295 1.79 -14.44 5.66
N ASN A 296 0.46 -14.55 5.61
CA ASN A 296 -0.39 -13.35 5.55
C ASN A 296 -0.66 -12.76 6.93
N GLU A 297 -0.59 -13.58 7.96
CA GLU A 297 -0.88 -13.19 9.34
C GLU A 297 0.18 -12.24 9.88
N PRO A 298 -0.16 -11.36 10.83
CA PRO A 298 0.80 -10.60 11.61
C PRO A 298 1.86 -11.49 12.25
N ILE A 299 3.06 -10.96 12.38
CA ILE A 299 4.17 -11.68 13.03
C ILE A 299 3.83 -11.86 14.52
N VAL A 300 3.99 -13.07 15.04
CA VAL A 300 3.83 -13.39 16.46
C VAL A 300 5.17 -13.17 17.13
N MET A 301 5.18 -12.37 18.22
CA MET A 301 6.36 -12.14 19.05
C MET A 301 6.49 -13.19 20.14
#